data_469a013133ce6b882848a7f159ec12e0
#
_entry.id   469a013133ce6b882848a7f159ec12e0
#
_cell.length_a   1.000
_cell.length_b   1.000
_cell.length_c   1.000
_cell.angle_alpha   90.00
_cell.angle_beta   90.00
_cell.angle_gamma   90.00
#
_symmetry.space_group_name_H-M   'P 1'
#
loop_
_entity.id
_entity.type
_entity.pdbx_description
1 polymer ?
#
loop_
_entity_poly.entity_id
_entity_poly.type
_entity_poly.pdbx_seq_one_letter_code
_entity_poly.pdbx_strand_id
1 'polypeptide(L)'
;MAKDIFHNQVKNALIKDGWLITHDPLIVKLTKRNVFIDLGAEKVIGAERNGEKIAIEIKSFLGFSPLTDFYSALGKYQFYLLALKRRFPDRKLYLAMPQESFVILTNDSLLEEFIDELA
;
A
#
# COMPACT_ATOMS: atom_id res chain seq x y z
N MET A 1 -11.48 -11.61 5.04
CA MET A 1 -10.06 -11.26 5.09
C MET A 1 -9.80 -10.41 6.34
N ALA A 2 -8.79 -10.81 7.11
CA ALA A 2 -8.46 -10.08 8.34
C ALA A 2 -7.74 -8.76 8.01
N LYS A 3 -8.13 -7.70 8.68
CA LYS A 3 -7.47 -6.42 8.56
C LYS A 3 -6.20 -6.41 9.39
N ASP A 4 -5.17 -5.70 8.91
CA ASP A 4 -3.99 -5.42 9.72
C ASP A 4 -4.39 -4.57 10.93
N ILE A 5 -3.71 -4.76 12.07
CA ILE A 5 -4.05 -4.04 13.29
C ILE A 5 -3.90 -2.53 13.16
N PHE A 6 -3.10 -2.06 12.19
CA PHE A 6 -2.93 -0.62 11.92
C PHE A 6 -3.86 -0.07 10.85
N HIS A 7 -4.83 -0.88 10.38
CA HIS A 7 -5.72 -0.47 9.30
C HIS A 7 -6.41 0.87 9.58
N ASN A 8 -7.04 0.98 10.74
CA ASN A 8 -7.77 2.20 11.09
C ASN A 8 -6.84 3.39 11.31
N GLN A 9 -5.65 3.16 11.86
CA GLN A 9 -4.67 4.23 12.05
C GLN A 9 -4.20 4.81 10.71
N VAL A 10 -3.92 3.95 9.73
CA VAL A 10 -3.53 4.39 8.39
C VAL A 10 -4.68 5.14 7.72
N LYS A 11 -5.88 4.59 7.81
CA LYS A 11 -7.07 5.22 7.25
C LYS A 11 -7.27 6.63 7.83
N ASN A 12 -7.19 6.77 9.15
CA ASN A 12 -7.36 8.05 9.81
C ASN A 12 -6.26 9.04 9.46
N ALA A 13 -5.02 8.56 9.31
CA ALA A 13 -3.91 9.40 8.90
C ALA A 13 -4.11 9.95 7.49
N LEU A 14 -4.61 9.13 6.58
CA LEU A 14 -4.93 9.57 5.22
C LEU A 14 -6.03 10.63 5.23
N ILE A 15 -7.07 10.42 6.01
CA ILE A 15 -8.18 11.38 6.12
C ILE A 15 -7.67 12.72 6.65
N LYS A 16 -6.81 12.70 7.67
CA LYS A 16 -6.23 13.93 8.21
C LYS A 16 -5.36 14.66 7.20
N ASP A 17 -4.73 13.92 6.29
CA ASP A 17 -3.89 14.50 5.24
C ASP A 17 -4.70 14.95 4.02
N GLY A 18 -6.02 14.88 4.09
CA GLY A 18 -6.90 15.39 3.04
C GLY A 18 -7.34 14.36 2.00
N TRP A 19 -7.03 13.09 2.21
CA TRP A 19 -7.45 12.02 1.31
C TRP A 19 -8.90 11.62 1.58
N LEU A 20 -9.65 11.41 0.51
CA LEU A 20 -10.97 10.79 0.58
C LEU A 20 -10.78 9.27 0.42
N ILE A 21 -11.24 8.50 1.40
CA ILE A 21 -11.22 7.04 1.30
C ILE A 21 -12.36 6.62 0.39
N THR A 22 -12.02 6.10 -0.77
CA THR A 22 -12.99 5.69 -1.79
C THR A 22 -13.32 4.21 -1.72
N HIS A 23 -12.37 3.40 -1.21
CA HIS A 23 -12.50 1.95 -1.14
C HIS A 23 -11.86 1.43 0.14
N ASP A 24 -12.52 0.48 0.80
CA ASP A 24 -12.05 -0.15 2.03
C ASP A 24 -12.67 -1.55 2.16
N PRO A 25 -12.16 -2.54 1.46
CA PRO A 25 -10.97 -2.59 0.60
C PRO A 25 -11.24 -2.17 -0.84
N LEU A 26 -10.17 -1.98 -1.59
CA LEU A 26 -10.24 -1.85 -3.04
C LEU A 26 -10.20 -3.24 -3.65
N ILE A 27 -11.26 -3.59 -4.35
CA ILE A 27 -11.38 -4.90 -5.00
C ILE A 27 -10.97 -4.75 -6.45
N VAL A 28 -9.91 -5.47 -6.83
CA VAL A 28 -9.47 -5.54 -8.22
C VAL A 28 -9.98 -6.86 -8.81
N LYS A 29 -10.96 -6.78 -9.68
CA LYS A 29 -11.58 -7.97 -10.29
C LYS A 29 -10.77 -8.44 -11.47
N LEU A 30 -10.28 -9.68 -11.40
CA LEU A 30 -9.56 -10.34 -12.47
C LEU A 30 -10.37 -11.53 -12.95
N THR A 31 -9.97 -12.11 -14.09
CA THR A 31 -10.74 -13.18 -14.74
C THR A 31 -10.99 -14.38 -13.84
N LYS A 32 -9.96 -14.84 -13.11
CA LYS A 32 -10.05 -16.06 -12.29
C LYS A 32 -10.13 -15.78 -10.80
N ARG A 33 -9.88 -14.57 -10.35
CA ARG A 33 -9.87 -14.24 -8.93
C ARG A 33 -10.00 -12.75 -8.73
N ASN A 34 -10.37 -12.37 -7.51
CA ASN A 34 -10.32 -10.99 -7.07
C ASN A 34 -9.08 -10.76 -6.22
N VAL A 35 -8.51 -9.58 -6.32
CA VAL A 35 -7.43 -9.13 -5.46
C VAL A 35 -7.97 -8.03 -4.56
N PHE A 36 -7.63 -8.10 -3.28
CA PHE A 36 -8.10 -7.14 -2.28
C PHE A 36 -6.91 -6.32 -1.78
N ILE A 37 -6.94 -5.02 -2.05
CA ILE A 37 -5.95 -4.08 -1.53
C ILE A 37 -6.61 -3.31 -0.40
N ASP A 38 -5.90 -3.08 0.69
CA ASP A 38 -6.50 -2.61 1.94
C ASP A 38 -7.32 -1.34 1.79
N LEU A 39 -6.82 -0.34 1.07
CA LEU A 39 -7.52 0.93 0.88
C LEU A 39 -7.33 1.48 -0.52
N GLY A 40 -8.32 2.21 -1.00
CA GLY A 40 -8.20 3.12 -2.12
C GLY A 40 -8.56 4.52 -1.66
N ALA A 41 -7.87 5.53 -2.15
CA ALA A 41 -8.10 6.92 -1.77
C ALA A 41 -7.86 7.86 -2.94
N GLU A 42 -8.48 9.04 -2.87
CA GLU A 42 -8.35 10.07 -3.89
C GLU A 42 -8.15 11.43 -3.23
N LYS A 43 -7.36 12.27 -3.88
CA LYS A 43 -7.12 13.65 -3.43
C LYS A 43 -7.20 14.56 -4.63
N VAL A 44 -8.12 15.52 -4.62
CA VAL A 44 -8.23 16.52 -5.67
C VAL A 44 -7.18 17.59 -5.45
N ILE A 45 -6.37 17.85 -6.48
CA ILE A 45 -5.30 18.85 -6.41
C ILE A 45 -5.66 19.99 -7.38
N GLY A 46 -5.88 21.17 -6.83
CA GLY A 46 -6.18 22.38 -7.61
C GLY A 46 -7.57 22.37 -8.23
N ALA A 47 -7.86 23.41 -8.98
CA ALA A 47 -9.17 23.64 -9.59
C ALA A 47 -9.44 22.77 -10.83
N GLU A 48 -8.39 22.22 -11.43
CA GLU A 48 -8.50 21.44 -12.66
C GLU A 48 -8.97 20.00 -12.43
N ARG A 49 -9.06 19.55 -11.21
CA ARG A 49 -9.58 18.26 -10.77
C ARG A 49 -8.89 17.03 -11.33
N ASN A 50 -7.70 17.16 -11.82
CA ASN A 50 -6.86 15.99 -12.06
C ASN A 50 -6.34 15.54 -10.71
N GLY A 51 -7.16 14.77 -10.01
CA GLY A 51 -6.83 14.30 -8.69
C GLY A 51 -5.81 13.18 -8.72
N GLU A 52 -5.17 12.99 -7.58
CA GLU A 52 -4.29 11.86 -7.36
C GLU A 52 -5.12 10.68 -6.85
N LYS A 53 -4.90 9.51 -7.43
CA LYS A 53 -5.56 8.28 -7.00
C LYS A 53 -4.51 7.30 -6.54
N ILE A 54 -4.71 6.73 -5.35
CA ILE A 54 -3.77 5.78 -4.77
C ILE A 54 -4.48 4.53 -4.27
N ALA A 55 -3.71 3.46 -4.17
CA ALA A 55 -4.08 2.24 -3.49
C ALA A 55 -3.03 1.98 -2.41
N ILE A 56 -3.46 1.54 -1.25
CA ILE A 56 -2.58 1.36 -0.10
C ILE A 56 -2.73 -0.05 0.43
N GLU A 57 -1.62 -0.77 0.49
CA GLU A 57 -1.51 -2.03 1.18
C GLU A 57 -0.83 -1.80 2.51
N ILE A 58 -1.38 -2.35 3.59
CA ILE A 58 -0.92 -2.11 4.96
C ILE A 58 -0.24 -3.37 5.48
N LYS A 59 0.97 -3.21 6.02
CA LYS A 59 1.70 -4.31 6.65
C LYS A 59 2.37 -3.82 7.92
N SER A 60 2.08 -4.48 9.04
CA SER A 60 2.60 -4.07 10.35
C SER A 60 4.00 -4.60 10.65
N PHE A 61 4.43 -5.68 10.00
CA PHE A 61 5.73 -6.31 10.24
C PHE A 61 5.94 -6.76 11.68
N LEU A 62 4.86 -7.25 12.33
CA LEU A 62 4.90 -7.70 13.72
C LEU A 62 5.20 -9.20 13.88
N GLY A 63 5.54 -9.90 12.80
CA GLY A 63 5.89 -11.32 12.84
C GLY A 63 7.25 -11.58 13.47
N PHE A 64 7.61 -12.86 13.59
CA PHE A 64 8.89 -13.27 14.17
C PHE A 64 10.10 -12.72 13.40
N SER A 65 9.94 -12.53 12.11
CA SER A 65 11.04 -12.07 11.27
C SER A 65 10.55 -10.92 10.39
N PRO A 66 11.01 -9.69 10.65
CA PRO A 66 10.71 -8.56 9.76
C PRO A 66 11.15 -8.80 8.32
N LEU A 67 12.25 -9.52 8.12
CA LEU A 67 12.73 -9.85 6.79
C LEU A 67 11.78 -10.80 6.04
N THR A 68 11.27 -11.83 6.74
CA THR A 68 10.27 -12.73 6.15
C THR A 68 8.99 -11.99 5.80
N ASP A 69 8.54 -11.11 6.70
CA ASP A 69 7.39 -10.25 6.44
C ASP A 69 7.62 -9.34 5.24
N PHE A 70 8.85 -8.83 5.10
CA PHE A 70 9.21 -8.00 3.97
C PHE A 70 9.14 -8.76 2.65
N TYR A 71 9.66 -9.99 2.61
CA TYR A 71 9.58 -10.84 1.41
C TYR A 71 8.13 -11.09 1.01
N SER A 72 7.28 -11.39 1.99
CA SER A 72 5.85 -11.61 1.75
C SER A 72 5.18 -10.33 1.23
N ALA A 73 5.46 -9.20 1.85
CA ALA A 73 4.90 -7.92 1.44
C ALA A 73 5.37 -7.53 0.03
N LEU A 74 6.64 -7.78 -0.28
CA LEU A 74 7.19 -7.51 -1.59
C LEU A 74 6.51 -8.32 -2.68
N GLY A 75 6.30 -9.62 -2.43
CA GLY A 75 5.60 -10.49 -3.38
C GLY A 75 4.19 -10.01 -3.64
N LYS A 76 3.44 -9.67 -2.60
CA LYS A 76 2.10 -9.09 -2.75
C LYS A 76 2.13 -7.77 -3.49
N TYR A 77 3.08 -6.90 -3.15
CA TYR A 77 3.21 -5.60 -3.80
C TYR A 77 3.40 -5.74 -5.30
N GLN A 78 4.31 -6.63 -5.72
CA GLN A 78 4.56 -6.86 -7.14
C GLN A 78 3.32 -7.39 -7.86
N PHE A 79 2.61 -8.33 -7.24
CA PHE A 79 1.41 -8.90 -7.82
C PHE A 79 0.29 -7.85 -7.91
N TYR A 80 0.09 -7.07 -6.85
CA TYR A 80 -0.94 -6.03 -6.82
C TYR A 80 -0.64 -4.92 -7.81
N LEU A 81 0.65 -4.59 -8.00
CA LEU A 81 1.05 -3.60 -8.99
C LEU A 81 0.62 -4.03 -10.41
N LEU A 82 0.82 -5.30 -10.74
CA LEU A 82 0.38 -5.84 -12.02
C LEU A 82 -1.15 -5.81 -12.15
N ALA A 83 -1.86 -6.21 -11.11
CA ALA A 83 -3.32 -6.20 -11.10
C ALA A 83 -3.87 -4.79 -11.30
N LEU A 84 -3.29 -3.80 -10.62
CA LEU A 84 -3.69 -2.39 -10.77
C LEU A 84 -3.45 -1.88 -12.18
N LYS A 85 -2.34 -2.23 -12.79
CA LYS A 85 -2.05 -1.80 -14.16
C LYS A 85 -3.15 -2.24 -15.13
N ARG A 86 -3.78 -3.36 -14.87
CA ARG A 86 -4.84 -3.89 -15.74
C ARG A 86 -6.20 -3.24 -15.51
N ARG A 87 -6.50 -2.87 -14.27
CA ARG A 87 -7.86 -2.40 -13.91
C ARG A 87 -7.93 -0.95 -13.49
N PHE A 88 -6.88 -0.44 -12.85
CA PHE A 88 -6.83 0.92 -12.34
C PHE A 88 -5.45 1.51 -12.64
N PRO A 89 -5.11 1.71 -13.94
CA PRO A 89 -3.75 2.12 -14.32
C PRO A 89 -3.34 3.50 -13.83
N ASP A 90 -4.29 4.32 -13.42
CA ASP A 90 -4.04 5.66 -12.90
C ASP A 90 -3.80 5.70 -11.39
N ARG A 91 -3.88 4.54 -10.70
CA ARG A 91 -3.61 4.48 -9.26
C ARG A 91 -2.16 4.10 -8.99
N LYS A 92 -1.52 4.85 -8.11
CA LYS A 92 -0.22 4.47 -7.56
C LYS A 92 -0.42 3.55 -6.37
N LEU A 93 0.43 2.55 -6.25
CA LEU A 93 0.40 1.61 -5.13
C LEU A 93 1.45 2.01 -4.10
N TYR A 94 1.02 2.08 -2.85
CA TYR A 94 1.89 2.35 -1.71
C TYR A 94 1.80 1.21 -0.70
N LEU A 95 2.92 0.91 -0.09
CA LEU A 95 2.99 0.00 1.06
C LEU A 95 3.12 0.87 2.31
N ALA A 96 2.11 0.82 3.17
CA ALA A 96 2.11 1.57 4.43
C ALA A 96 2.55 0.65 5.57
N MET A 97 3.42 1.16 6.43
CA MET A 97 3.93 0.41 7.57
C MET A 97 4.18 1.35 8.73
N PRO A 98 4.22 0.84 9.98
CA PRO A 98 4.64 1.65 11.11
C PRO A 98 6.06 2.15 10.92
N GLN A 99 6.35 3.36 11.41
CA GLN A 99 7.67 3.95 11.27
C GLN A 99 8.77 3.08 11.89
N GLU A 100 8.47 2.43 13.00
CA GLU A 100 9.42 1.50 13.64
C GLU A 100 9.86 0.40 12.69
N SER A 101 8.92 -0.16 11.92
CA SER A 101 9.22 -1.21 10.94
C SER A 101 10.07 -0.67 9.81
N PHE A 102 9.78 0.53 9.35
CA PHE A 102 10.57 1.18 8.30
C PHE A 102 12.01 1.41 8.76
N VAL A 103 12.21 1.86 10.00
CA VAL A 103 13.53 2.07 10.57
C VAL A 103 14.31 0.75 10.65
N ILE A 104 13.66 -0.33 11.11
CA ILE A 104 14.31 -1.65 11.21
C ILE A 104 14.76 -2.14 9.83
N LEU A 105 13.91 -2.02 8.84
CA LEU A 105 14.23 -2.47 7.49
C LEU A 105 15.34 -1.63 6.86
N THR A 106 15.34 -0.33 7.06
CA THR A 106 16.32 0.58 6.45
C THR A 106 17.63 0.65 7.20
N ASN A 107 17.72 0.06 8.41
CA ASN A 107 19.01 -0.11 9.09
C ASN A 107 19.90 -1.14 8.40
N ASP A 108 19.33 -2.03 7.62
CA ASP A 108 20.10 -2.92 6.77
C ASP A 108 20.40 -2.20 5.47
N SER A 109 21.66 -1.92 5.20
CA SER A 109 22.07 -1.12 4.04
C SER A 109 21.70 -1.78 2.72
N LEU A 110 21.69 -3.11 2.67
CA LEU A 110 21.28 -3.83 1.45
C LEU A 110 19.77 -3.71 1.21
N LEU A 111 18.97 -3.80 2.27
CA LEU A 111 17.52 -3.62 2.16
C LEU A 111 17.17 -2.19 1.77
N GLU A 112 17.86 -1.21 2.34
CA GLU A 112 17.66 0.19 1.97
C GLU A 112 17.95 0.42 0.48
N GLU A 113 19.07 -0.09 0.01
CA GLU A 113 19.45 0.00 -1.41
C GLU A 113 18.39 -0.67 -2.29
N PHE A 114 17.91 -1.86 -1.90
CA PHE A 114 16.88 -2.57 -2.64
C PHE A 114 15.59 -1.78 -2.70
N ILE A 115 15.16 -1.21 -1.59
CA ILE A 115 13.93 -0.40 -1.53
C ILE A 115 14.06 0.82 -2.45
N ASP A 116 15.21 1.47 -2.44
CA ASP A 116 15.47 2.65 -3.28
C ASP A 116 15.39 2.30 -4.77
N GLU A 117 15.87 1.13 -5.15
CA GLU A 117 15.80 0.68 -6.55
C GLU A 117 14.38 0.35 -7.00
N LEU A 118 13.48 0.02 -6.08
CA LEU A 118 12.08 -0.28 -6.41
C LEU A 118 11.25 0.99 -6.62
N ALA A 119 11.69 2.11 -6.14
CA ALA A 119 10.93 3.36 -6.16
C ALA A 119 10.88 4.00 -7.56
#